data_4e030993314f0b6945ee768e16f1f452
#
_entry.id   4e030993314f0b6945ee768e16f1f452
#
_cell.length_a   1.000
_cell.length_b   1.000
_cell.length_c   1.000
_cell.angle_alpha   90.00
_cell.angle_beta   90.00
_cell.angle_gamma   90.00
#
_symmetry.space_group_name_H-M   'P 1'
#
loop_
_entity.id
_entity.type
_entity.pdbx_description
1 polymer ?
#
loop_
_entity_poly.entity_id
_entity_poly.type
_entity_poly.pdbx_seq_one_letter_code
_entity_poly.pdbx_strand_id
1 'polypeptide(L)'
;MRKAIKRKRDQRKEALRMKDKKYVITITRQFGSLGRPIAKLMAEQLGIEYYDRDIVDQAAKQLKLPASVVDEEEESAKKIFKNPFSRMVLPLGGGTNSTQDDIFDAQQNIIRFLAEKSSCVIVGRCSDFILSEMDNVMNIFIYAPYPDRVENCVNSMGLEIDEARKMIVAVDEARDSYHMNYAGYKPGDINHCDILINSSLLGVENTAKYLAELVREKFISD
;
A
#
# COMPACT_ATOMS: atom_id res chain seq x y z
N MET A 1 -16.36 41.63 -21.29
CA MET A 1 -16.00 40.54 -22.23
C MET A 1 -14.55 40.06 -22.03
N ARG A 2 -13.49 40.88 -22.09
CA ARG A 2 -12.07 40.49 -21.95
C ARG A 2 -11.73 39.79 -20.59
N LYS A 3 -12.30 40.22 -19.46
CA LYS A 3 -12.09 39.61 -18.14
C LYS A 3 -12.65 38.17 -18.04
N ALA A 4 -13.81 37.91 -18.68
CA ALA A 4 -14.44 36.57 -18.70
C ALA A 4 -13.63 35.58 -19.56
N ILE A 5 -13.09 36.05 -20.69
CA ILE A 5 -12.23 35.24 -21.57
C ILE A 5 -10.90 34.90 -20.87
N LYS A 6 -10.29 35.86 -20.15
CA LYS A 6 -9.10 35.64 -19.39
C LYS A 6 -9.34 34.60 -18.29
N ARG A 7 -10.44 34.72 -17.53
CA ARG A 7 -10.81 33.79 -16.44
C ARG A 7 -11.04 32.36 -16.97
N LYS A 8 -11.73 32.19 -18.11
CA LYS A 8 -11.89 30.87 -18.76
C LYS A 8 -10.56 30.29 -19.26
N ARG A 9 -9.64 31.11 -19.76
CA ARG A 9 -8.34 30.68 -20.22
C ARG A 9 -7.44 30.27 -19.05
N ASP A 10 -7.52 30.99 -17.93
CA ASP A 10 -6.75 30.70 -16.72
C ASP A 10 -7.30 29.42 -16.06
N GLN A 11 -8.62 29.24 -15.97
CA GLN A 11 -9.24 28.01 -15.52
C GLN A 11 -8.88 26.80 -16.40
N ARG A 12 -8.86 26.97 -17.74
CA ARG A 12 -8.47 25.90 -18.66
C ARG A 12 -6.97 25.54 -18.56
N LYS A 13 -6.10 26.52 -18.27
CA LYS A 13 -4.68 26.28 -18.00
C LYS A 13 -4.47 25.58 -16.66
N GLU A 14 -5.28 25.92 -15.68
CA GLU A 14 -5.23 25.30 -14.35
C GLU A 14 -5.75 23.86 -14.41
N ALA A 15 -6.86 23.61 -15.11
CA ALA A 15 -7.37 22.27 -15.38
C ALA A 15 -6.38 21.39 -16.18
N LEU A 16 -5.69 21.96 -17.19
CA LEU A 16 -4.62 21.26 -17.91
C LEU A 16 -3.40 20.96 -17.02
N ARG A 17 -3.04 21.87 -16.12
CA ARG A 17 -1.99 21.63 -15.12
C ARG A 17 -2.37 20.56 -14.10
N MET A 18 -3.65 20.48 -13.74
CA MET A 18 -4.15 19.43 -12.85
C MET A 18 -4.17 18.05 -13.52
N LYS A 19 -4.46 17.97 -14.83
CA LYS A 19 -4.40 16.71 -15.62
C LYS A 19 -3.00 16.10 -15.71
N ASP A 20 -1.95 16.94 -15.62
CA ASP A 20 -0.56 16.48 -15.62
C ASP A 20 -0.02 16.21 -14.19
N LYS A 21 -0.81 16.45 -13.16
CA LYS A 21 -0.37 16.28 -11.76
C LYS A 21 -0.46 14.80 -11.38
N LYS A 22 0.69 14.17 -11.19
CA LYS A 22 0.78 12.80 -10.70
C LYS A 22 0.13 12.72 -9.31
N TYR A 23 -0.51 11.59 -9.00
CA TYR A 23 -1.13 11.31 -7.71
C TYR A 23 -0.80 9.90 -7.25
N VAL A 24 -0.83 9.68 -5.96
CA VAL A 24 -0.51 8.39 -5.35
C VAL A 24 -1.64 7.96 -4.44
N ILE A 25 -1.99 6.68 -4.52
CA ILE A 25 -2.90 6.04 -3.59
C ILE A 25 -2.10 5.07 -2.73
N THR A 26 -2.06 5.29 -1.43
CA THR A 26 -1.49 4.33 -0.51
C THR A 26 -2.58 3.42 0.03
N ILE A 27 -2.28 2.11 0.10
CA ILE A 27 -3.20 1.10 0.62
C ILE A 27 -2.57 0.41 1.83
N THR A 28 -3.08 0.69 3.00
CA THR A 28 -2.88 -0.15 4.18
C THR A 28 -4.07 -1.08 4.37
N ARG A 29 -3.90 -2.22 5.06
CA ARG A 29 -4.97 -3.25 5.10
C ARG A 29 -4.77 -4.28 6.20
N GLN A 30 -5.87 -4.84 6.66
CA GLN A 30 -5.87 -6.05 7.49
C GLN A 30 -5.54 -7.29 6.65
N PHE A 31 -5.00 -8.33 7.29
CA PHE A 31 -4.80 -9.62 6.64
C PHE A 31 -6.14 -10.32 6.40
N GLY A 32 -6.31 -10.93 5.24
CA GLY A 32 -7.59 -11.56 4.84
C GLY A 32 -8.68 -10.59 4.40
N SER A 33 -8.46 -9.25 4.40
CA SER A 33 -9.44 -8.27 3.92
C SER A 33 -9.52 -8.13 2.40
N LEU A 34 -8.80 -8.94 1.63
CA LEU A 34 -8.70 -8.86 0.16
C LEU A 34 -8.20 -7.49 -0.36
N GLY A 35 -7.50 -6.74 0.48
CA GLY A 35 -7.00 -5.40 0.11
C GLY A 35 -6.01 -5.40 -1.06
N ARG A 36 -5.18 -6.46 -1.24
CA ARG A 36 -4.24 -6.58 -2.36
C ARG A 36 -4.95 -6.74 -3.71
N PRO A 37 -5.89 -7.69 -3.90
CA PRO A 37 -6.66 -7.78 -5.15
C PRO A 37 -7.50 -6.53 -5.44
N ILE A 38 -8.09 -5.89 -4.42
CA ILE A 38 -8.82 -4.62 -4.58
C ILE A 38 -7.89 -3.53 -5.10
N ALA A 39 -6.72 -3.36 -4.49
CA ALA A 39 -5.73 -2.35 -4.89
C ALA A 39 -5.24 -2.56 -6.33
N LYS A 40 -4.98 -3.82 -6.71
CA LYS A 40 -4.57 -4.17 -8.07
C LYS A 40 -5.65 -3.85 -9.10
N LEU A 41 -6.89 -4.28 -8.84
CA LEU A 41 -8.02 -4.02 -9.73
C LEU A 41 -8.34 -2.52 -9.84
N MET A 42 -8.21 -1.77 -8.75
CA MET A 42 -8.35 -0.32 -8.75
C MET A 42 -7.28 0.36 -9.63
N ALA A 43 -6.02 -0.07 -9.53
CA ALA A 43 -4.94 0.45 -10.37
C ALA A 43 -5.20 0.16 -11.86
N GLU A 44 -5.64 -1.05 -12.20
CA GLU A 44 -6.03 -1.44 -13.56
C GLU A 44 -7.17 -0.56 -14.10
N GLN A 45 -8.21 -0.29 -13.30
CA GLN A 45 -9.33 0.57 -13.68
C GLN A 45 -8.95 2.05 -13.86
N LEU A 46 -7.93 2.50 -13.12
CA LEU A 46 -7.39 3.86 -13.23
C LEU A 46 -6.35 3.99 -14.34
N GLY A 47 -5.82 2.87 -14.86
CA GLY A 47 -4.74 2.85 -15.84
C GLY A 47 -3.41 3.38 -15.28
N ILE A 48 -3.14 3.13 -13.99
CA ILE A 48 -1.93 3.57 -13.29
C ILE A 48 -1.11 2.39 -12.79
N GLU A 49 0.15 2.66 -12.43
CA GLU A 49 1.07 1.65 -11.93
C GLU A 49 0.62 1.08 -10.57
N TYR A 50 0.94 -0.19 -10.32
CA TYR A 50 0.68 -0.89 -9.08
C TYR A 50 1.97 -1.41 -8.48
N TYR A 51 2.22 -1.07 -7.22
CA TYR A 51 3.40 -1.47 -6.48
C TYR A 51 3.00 -2.10 -5.15
N ASP A 52 3.28 -3.38 -4.99
CA ASP A 52 3.17 -4.05 -3.70
C ASP A 52 4.54 -4.33 -3.09
N ARG A 53 4.54 -5.00 -1.94
CA ARG A 53 5.76 -5.37 -1.22
C ARG A 53 6.81 -6.01 -2.12
N ASP A 54 6.40 -7.00 -2.92
CA ASP A 54 7.33 -7.82 -3.69
C ASP A 54 7.99 -6.98 -4.79
N ILE A 55 7.25 -6.03 -5.38
CA ILE A 55 7.75 -5.11 -6.41
C ILE A 55 8.70 -4.07 -5.79
N VAL A 56 8.35 -3.52 -4.62
CA VAL A 56 9.22 -2.57 -3.89
C VAL A 56 10.53 -3.24 -3.49
N ASP A 57 10.47 -4.47 -2.99
CA ASP A 57 11.66 -5.23 -2.58
C ASP A 57 12.53 -5.62 -3.80
N GLN A 58 11.93 -5.95 -4.95
CA GLN A 58 12.67 -6.20 -6.19
C GLN A 58 13.33 -4.93 -6.73
N ALA A 59 12.65 -3.79 -6.68
CA ALA A 59 13.22 -2.51 -7.08
C ALA A 59 14.41 -2.12 -6.18
N ALA A 60 14.31 -2.39 -4.87
CA ALA A 60 15.40 -2.22 -3.92
C ALA A 60 16.65 -3.03 -4.32
N LYS A 61 16.45 -4.29 -4.67
CA LYS A 61 17.53 -5.18 -5.14
C LYS A 61 18.20 -4.68 -6.44
N GLN A 62 17.41 -4.20 -7.40
CA GLN A 62 17.92 -3.71 -8.68
C GLN A 62 18.75 -2.41 -8.58
N LEU A 63 18.44 -1.56 -7.61
CA LEU A 63 19.13 -0.30 -7.36
C LEU A 63 20.47 -0.49 -6.62
N LYS A 64 20.94 -1.75 -6.46
CA LYS A 64 22.23 -2.09 -5.82
C LYS A 64 22.40 -1.49 -4.42
N LEU A 65 21.36 -1.55 -3.62
CA LEU A 65 21.52 -1.38 -2.18
C LEU A 65 22.50 -2.44 -1.65
N PRO A 66 23.32 -2.16 -0.63
CA PRO A 66 24.37 -3.05 -0.19
C PRO A 66 23.85 -4.49 -0.07
N ALA A 67 24.49 -5.43 -0.74
CA ALA A 67 24.08 -6.84 -0.81
C ALA A 67 23.89 -7.49 0.59
N SER A 68 24.61 -6.99 1.60
CA SER A 68 24.47 -7.40 3.00
C SER A 68 23.05 -7.28 3.55
N VAL A 69 22.29 -6.29 3.12
CA VAL A 69 20.92 -6.04 3.60
C VAL A 69 19.93 -7.05 3.02
N VAL A 70 20.19 -7.54 1.79
CA VAL A 70 19.28 -8.43 1.07
C VAL A 70 19.55 -9.91 1.38
N ASP A 71 20.83 -10.28 1.52
CA ASP A 71 21.24 -11.69 1.71
C ASP A 71 20.94 -12.19 3.13
N GLU A 72 21.06 -11.34 4.16
CA GLU A 72 20.72 -11.70 5.54
C GLU A 72 19.22 -11.97 5.72
N GLU A 73 18.33 -11.25 5.00
CA GLU A 73 16.89 -11.52 5.02
C GLU A 73 16.55 -12.86 4.35
N GLU A 74 17.20 -13.21 3.24
CA GLU A 74 16.96 -14.49 2.57
C GLU A 74 17.47 -15.67 3.39
N GLU A 75 18.59 -15.53 4.05
CA GLU A 75 19.16 -16.61 4.87
C GLU A 75 18.42 -16.81 6.18
N SER A 76 18.00 -15.72 6.83
CA SER A 76 17.16 -15.77 8.04
C SER A 76 15.77 -16.33 7.74
N ALA A 77 15.17 -15.93 6.63
CA ALA A 77 13.89 -16.47 6.18
C ALA A 77 13.96 -17.96 5.84
N LYS A 78 15.05 -18.45 5.23
CA LYS A 78 15.25 -19.88 4.92
C LYS A 78 15.44 -20.73 6.16
N LYS A 79 16.03 -20.18 7.24
CA LYS A 79 16.28 -20.92 8.50
C LYS A 79 15.03 -21.05 9.37
N ILE A 80 14.13 -20.06 9.37
CA ILE A 80 13.00 -20.00 10.30
C ILE A 80 11.75 -20.71 9.76
N PHE A 81 11.56 -20.82 8.44
CA PHE A 81 10.31 -21.31 7.89
C PHE A 81 10.45 -22.17 6.65
N LYS A 82 10.06 -23.43 6.78
CA LYS A 82 9.91 -24.39 5.67
C LYS A 82 8.67 -24.17 4.80
N ASN A 83 7.87 -23.11 5.06
CA ASN A 83 6.56 -22.87 4.44
C ASN A 83 6.58 -21.55 3.64
N PRO A 84 6.14 -21.50 2.37
CA PRO A 84 6.10 -20.27 1.55
C PRO A 84 5.27 -19.12 2.17
N PHE A 85 4.34 -19.43 3.09
CA PHE A 85 3.57 -18.44 3.85
C PHE A 85 4.39 -17.62 4.85
N SER A 86 5.53 -18.11 5.26
CA SER A 86 6.43 -17.41 6.20
C SER A 86 6.91 -16.06 5.67
N ARG A 87 7.08 -15.92 4.35
CA ARG A 87 7.40 -14.64 3.71
C ARG A 87 6.33 -13.56 3.92
N MET A 88 5.10 -13.97 4.22
CA MET A 88 3.97 -13.07 4.45
C MET A 88 3.91 -12.56 5.90
N VAL A 89 4.45 -13.33 6.83
CA VAL A 89 4.45 -13.06 8.28
C VAL A 89 5.66 -12.24 8.72
N LEU A 90 6.80 -12.34 8.00
CA LEU A 90 7.96 -11.54 8.35
C LEU A 90 7.72 -10.05 8.03
N PRO A 91 7.52 -9.21 9.05
CA PRO A 91 7.91 -7.84 8.94
C PRO A 91 9.44 -7.90 8.99
N LEU A 92 10.09 -7.72 7.88
CA LEU A 92 11.49 -7.30 7.80
C LEU A 92 12.37 -7.66 9.01
N GLY A 93 13.14 -8.72 8.85
CA GLY A 93 14.39 -8.87 9.55
C GLY A 93 14.33 -9.34 10.98
N GLY A 94 14.74 -10.57 11.21
CA GLY A 94 15.40 -10.97 12.46
C GLY A 94 16.83 -10.42 12.57
N GLY A 95 17.12 -9.28 11.90
CA GLY A 95 18.38 -8.57 11.97
C GLY A 95 18.50 -7.65 13.18
N THR A 96 19.68 -7.09 13.40
CA THR A 96 19.88 -6.02 14.39
C THR A 96 19.07 -4.79 13.99
N ASN A 97 18.70 -3.91 14.95
CA ASN A 97 17.92 -2.68 14.67
C ASN A 97 18.54 -1.84 13.54
N SER A 98 19.88 -1.78 13.44
CA SER A 98 20.59 -1.07 12.36
C SER A 98 20.27 -1.62 10.97
N THR A 99 20.19 -2.94 10.79
CA THR A 99 19.86 -3.56 9.50
C THR A 99 18.39 -3.29 9.09
N GLN A 100 17.47 -3.24 10.05
CA GLN A 100 16.06 -2.92 9.78
C GLN A 100 15.87 -1.46 9.36
N ASP A 101 16.60 -0.55 9.97
CA ASP A 101 16.57 0.87 9.64
C ASP A 101 17.15 1.13 8.24
N ASP A 102 18.27 0.47 7.88
CA ASP A 102 18.86 0.54 6.54
C ASP A 102 17.89 0.05 5.45
N ILE A 103 17.14 -1.03 5.75
CA ILE A 103 16.11 -1.56 4.85
C ILE A 103 14.95 -0.58 4.71
N PHE A 104 14.50 0.02 5.81
CA PHE A 104 13.44 1.01 5.78
C PHE A 104 13.83 2.24 4.97
N ASP A 105 15.04 2.77 5.17
CA ASP A 105 15.58 3.90 4.42
C ASP A 105 15.65 3.62 2.93
N ALA A 106 16.08 2.42 2.57
CA ALA A 106 16.10 1.98 1.19
C ALA A 106 14.69 1.92 0.56
N GLN A 107 13.73 1.37 1.28
CA GLN A 107 12.33 1.31 0.84
C GLN A 107 11.71 2.71 0.75
N GLN A 108 12.02 3.60 1.68
CA GLN A 108 11.59 4.98 1.67
C GLN A 108 12.05 5.70 0.39
N ASN A 109 13.32 5.56 0.03
CA ASN A 109 13.88 6.16 -1.18
C ASN A 109 13.20 5.62 -2.45
N ILE A 110 12.91 4.31 -2.51
CA ILE A 110 12.24 3.70 -3.65
C ILE A 110 10.79 4.17 -3.74
N ILE A 111 10.06 4.17 -2.63
CA ILE A 111 8.65 4.60 -2.59
C ILE A 111 8.53 6.06 -3.06
N ARG A 112 9.40 6.96 -2.60
CA ARG A 112 9.45 8.35 -3.07
C ARG A 112 9.77 8.44 -4.56
N PHE A 113 10.77 7.70 -5.03
CA PHE A 113 11.10 7.64 -6.46
C PHE A 113 9.93 7.16 -7.33
N LEU A 114 9.23 6.10 -6.91
CA LEU A 114 8.06 5.57 -7.63
C LEU A 114 6.91 6.58 -7.65
N ALA A 115 6.65 7.25 -6.54
CA ALA A 115 5.63 8.29 -6.40
C ALA A 115 5.92 9.52 -7.29
N GLU A 116 7.19 9.88 -7.44
CA GLU A 116 7.62 10.97 -8.33
C GLU A 116 7.62 10.58 -9.81
N LYS A 117 7.79 9.30 -10.13
CA LYS A 117 7.87 8.79 -11.50
C LYS A 117 6.53 8.83 -12.22
N SER A 118 5.46 8.35 -11.60
CA SER A 118 4.12 8.22 -12.21
C SER A 118 3.01 8.17 -11.18
N SER A 119 1.76 8.41 -11.59
CA SER A 119 0.61 8.08 -10.75
C SER A 119 0.60 6.58 -10.48
N CYS A 120 0.36 6.20 -9.22
CA CYS A 120 0.45 4.79 -8.83
C CYS A 120 -0.35 4.45 -7.57
N VAL A 121 -0.58 3.16 -7.38
CA VAL A 121 -1.06 2.56 -6.13
C VAL A 121 0.10 1.87 -5.44
N ILE A 122 0.37 2.19 -4.19
CA ILE A 122 1.42 1.58 -3.37
C ILE A 122 0.80 0.86 -2.17
N VAL A 123 1.13 -0.42 -1.99
CA VAL A 123 0.50 -1.26 -0.97
C VAL A 123 1.45 -1.59 0.18
N GLY A 124 1.21 -1.00 1.35
CA GLY A 124 1.96 -1.22 2.58
C GLY A 124 3.28 -0.47 2.68
N ARG A 125 4.23 -1.00 3.46
CA ARG A 125 5.58 -0.42 3.68
C ARG A 125 5.57 0.98 4.29
N CYS A 126 4.56 1.29 5.13
CA CYS A 126 4.36 2.64 5.68
C CYS A 126 4.35 3.73 4.60
N SER A 127 3.86 3.41 3.38
CA SER A 127 3.84 4.36 2.26
C SER A 127 2.99 5.60 2.56
N ASP A 128 1.95 5.48 3.36
CA ASP A 128 1.14 6.56 3.90
C ASP A 128 1.97 7.55 4.72
N PHE A 129 2.85 7.06 5.60
CA PHE A 129 3.78 7.87 6.38
C PHE A 129 4.91 8.43 5.51
N ILE A 130 5.55 7.59 4.67
CA ILE A 130 6.68 7.99 3.82
C ILE A 130 6.30 9.13 2.87
N LEU A 131 5.05 9.17 2.42
CA LEU A 131 4.54 10.16 1.47
C LEU A 131 3.69 11.24 2.13
N SER A 132 3.67 11.34 3.46
CA SER A 132 2.82 12.29 4.22
C SER A 132 3.05 13.76 3.88
N GLU A 133 4.24 14.11 3.39
CA GLU A 133 4.61 15.47 2.96
C GLU A 133 4.14 15.81 1.53
N MET A 134 3.56 14.85 0.80
CA MET A 134 3.11 15.05 -0.58
C MET A 134 1.63 15.44 -0.64
N ASP A 135 1.30 16.54 -1.31
CA ASP A 135 -0.08 17.06 -1.43
C ASP A 135 -1.04 16.16 -2.23
N ASN A 136 -0.53 15.28 -3.09
CA ASN A 136 -1.34 14.49 -4.05
C ASN A 136 -1.39 13.03 -3.64
N VAL A 137 -1.51 12.74 -2.37
CA VAL A 137 -1.65 11.40 -1.83
C VAL A 137 -3.07 11.20 -1.31
N MET A 138 -3.60 9.99 -1.47
CA MET A 138 -4.81 9.51 -0.83
C MET A 138 -4.51 8.24 -0.06
N ASN A 139 -4.72 8.27 1.25
CA ASN A 139 -4.44 7.16 2.15
C ASN A 139 -5.71 6.35 2.40
N ILE A 140 -5.70 5.07 2.01
CA ILE A 140 -6.86 4.18 2.13
C ILE A 140 -6.51 3.00 3.05
N PHE A 141 -7.39 2.72 4.01
CA PHE A 141 -7.33 1.52 4.83
C PHE A 141 -8.46 0.55 4.47
N ILE A 142 -8.10 -0.69 4.12
CA ILE A 142 -9.06 -1.75 3.76
C ILE A 142 -9.13 -2.77 4.90
N TYR A 143 -10.33 -2.92 5.48
CA TYR A 143 -10.58 -3.88 6.54
C TYR A 143 -11.75 -4.81 6.19
N ALA A 144 -11.96 -5.85 6.97
CA ALA A 144 -13.14 -6.70 6.91
C ALA A 144 -13.45 -7.29 8.30
N PRO A 145 -14.69 -7.70 8.58
CA PRO A 145 -15.04 -8.44 9.78
C PRO A 145 -14.19 -9.70 9.95
N TYR A 146 -13.84 -10.04 11.18
CA TYR A 146 -12.96 -11.17 11.46
C TYR A 146 -13.43 -12.51 10.84
N PRO A 147 -14.72 -12.88 10.92
CA PRO A 147 -15.21 -14.10 10.26
C PRO A 147 -14.97 -14.12 8.77
N ASP A 148 -15.23 -13.01 8.09
CA ASP A 148 -15.06 -12.88 6.64
C ASP A 148 -13.56 -12.99 6.25
N ARG A 149 -12.67 -12.45 7.08
CA ARG A 149 -11.23 -12.57 6.89
C ARG A 149 -10.76 -14.02 7.01
N VAL A 150 -11.30 -14.79 7.94
CA VAL A 150 -11.02 -16.23 8.07
C VAL A 150 -11.51 -16.96 6.82
N GLU A 151 -12.74 -16.71 6.39
CA GLU A 151 -13.29 -17.30 5.17
C GLU A 151 -12.48 -16.96 3.93
N ASN A 152 -12.09 -15.72 3.78
CA ASN A 152 -11.22 -15.26 2.68
C ASN A 152 -9.86 -15.98 2.68
N CYS A 153 -9.26 -16.20 3.84
CA CYS A 153 -8.00 -16.95 3.95
C CYS A 153 -8.16 -18.41 3.54
N VAL A 154 -9.27 -19.05 3.94
CA VAL A 154 -9.57 -20.44 3.54
C VAL A 154 -9.83 -20.51 2.03
N ASN A 155 -10.72 -19.67 1.51
CA ASN A 155 -11.18 -19.75 0.11
C ASN A 155 -10.12 -19.27 -0.89
N SER A 156 -9.38 -18.21 -0.57
CA SER A 156 -8.44 -17.58 -1.51
C SER A 156 -7.00 -18.06 -1.36
N MET A 157 -6.62 -18.57 -0.18
CA MET A 157 -5.25 -18.99 0.12
C MET A 157 -5.14 -20.50 0.39
N GLY A 158 -6.25 -21.21 0.51
CA GLY A 158 -6.29 -22.64 0.80
C GLY A 158 -5.80 -23.02 2.20
N LEU A 159 -5.91 -22.09 3.17
CA LEU A 159 -5.48 -22.34 4.55
C LEU A 159 -6.55 -23.16 5.30
N GLU A 160 -6.08 -24.00 6.23
CA GLU A 160 -6.98 -24.56 7.24
C GLU A 160 -7.48 -23.46 8.20
N ILE A 161 -8.68 -23.61 8.75
CA ILE A 161 -9.34 -22.57 9.56
C ILE A 161 -8.46 -22.13 10.75
N ASP A 162 -7.84 -23.07 11.46
CA ASP A 162 -7.01 -22.74 12.62
C ASP A 162 -5.69 -22.09 12.22
N GLU A 163 -5.16 -22.42 11.05
CA GLU A 163 -4.01 -21.74 10.46
C GLU A 163 -4.38 -20.31 10.05
N ALA A 164 -5.51 -20.13 9.39
CA ALA A 164 -6.03 -18.81 9.00
C ALA A 164 -6.18 -17.89 10.22
N ARG A 165 -6.75 -18.38 11.31
CA ARG A 165 -6.91 -17.64 12.57
C ARG A 165 -5.57 -17.19 13.15
N LYS A 166 -4.59 -18.09 13.21
CA LYS A 166 -3.23 -17.77 13.70
C LYS A 166 -2.54 -16.75 12.79
N MET A 167 -2.67 -16.92 11.48
CA MET A 167 -2.07 -16.03 10.48
C MET A 167 -2.65 -14.62 10.55
N ILE A 168 -3.96 -14.47 10.71
CA ILE A 168 -4.63 -13.17 10.83
C ILE A 168 -4.03 -12.39 12.00
N VAL A 169 -3.94 -13.00 13.18
CA VAL A 169 -3.38 -12.33 14.36
C VAL A 169 -1.91 -11.98 14.14
N ALA A 170 -1.09 -12.95 13.76
CA ALA A 170 0.35 -12.76 13.63
C ALA A 170 0.72 -11.71 12.58
N VAL A 171 0.03 -11.71 11.43
CA VAL A 171 0.33 -10.75 10.34
C VAL A 171 -0.13 -9.34 10.69
N ASP A 172 -1.31 -9.20 11.33
CA ASP A 172 -1.80 -7.87 11.74
C ASP A 172 -0.94 -7.29 12.86
N GLU A 173 -0.56 -8.08 13.88
CA GLU A 173 0.38 -7.66 14.93
C GLU A 173 1.75 -7.23 14.37
N ALA A 174 2.25 -7.98 13.41
CA ALA A 174 3.50 -7.65 12.75
C ALA A 174 3.42 -6.34 11.96
N ARG A 175 2.30 -6.08 11.26
CA ARG A 175 2.05 -4.81 10.55
C ARG A 175 1.88 -3.65 11.52
N ASP A 176 1.13 -3.86 12.60
CA ASP A 176 0.94 -2.88 13.66
C ASP A 176 2.29 -2.46 14.28
N SER A 177 3.12 -3.46 14.63
CA SER A 177 4.43 -3.22 15.23
C SER A 177 5.36 -2.47 14.27
N TYR A 178 5.41 -2.88 13.01
CA TYR A 178 6.21 -2.23 11.99
C TYR A 178 5.78 -0.77 11.77
N HIS A 179 4.48 -0.53 11.62
CA HIS A 179 3.94 0.80 11.41
C HIS A 179 4.13 1.70 12.63
N MET A 180 3.90 1.15 13.83
CA MET A 180 4.13 1.86 15.07
C MET A 180 5.61 2.26 15.25
N ASN A 181 6.55 1.39 14.84
CA ASN A 181 7.98 1.65 14.96
C ASN A 181 8.44 2.81 14.07
N TYR A 182 7.95 2.89 12.83
CA TYR A 182 8.43 3.87 11.85
C TYR A 182 7.53 5.10 11.71
N ALA A 183 6.23 4.94 11.84
CA ALA A 183 5.26 6.02 11.67
C ALA A 183 4.72 6.60 13.00
N GLY A 184 4.84 5.85 14.10
CA GLY A 184 4.34 6.27 15.42
C GLY A 184 2.84 6.09 15.62
N TYR A 185 2.13 5.50 14.66
CA TYR A 185 0.70 5.18 14.73
C TYR A 185 0.41 3.81 14.09
N LYS A 186 -0.79 3.24 14.32
CA LYS A 186 -1.19 1.97 13.73
C LYS A 186 -1.81 2.15 12.34
N PRO A 187 -1.72 1.13 11.44
CA PRO A 187 -2.47 1.15 10.20
C PRO A 187 -3.96 1.35 10.45
N GLY A 188 -4.60 2.23 9.68
CA GLY A 188 -6.01 2.52 9.83
C GLY A 188 -6.35 3.52 10.95
N ASP A 189 -5.37 4.23 11.48
CA ASP A 189 -5.63 5.38 12.35
C ASP A 189 -6.40 6.45 11.56
N ILE A 190 -7.55 6.86 12.09
CA ILE A 190 -8.47 7.80 11.43
C ILE A 190 -7.89 9.19 11.18
N ASN A 191 -6.85 9.57 11.91
CA ASN A 191 -6.18 10.86 11.73
C ASN A 191 -5.17 10.84 10.55
N HIS A 192 -4.84 9.64 10.04
CA HIS A 192 -3.85 9.43 8.99
C HIS A 192 -4.43 8.73 7.74
N CYS A 193 -5.74 8.44 7.73
CA CYS A 193 -6.44 7.83 6.60
C CYS A 193 -7.51 8.77 6.05
N ASP A 194 -7.57 8.90 4.72
CA ASP A 194 -8.67 9.61 4.03
C ASP A 194 -9.93 8.72 3.93
N ILE A 195 -9.74 7.41 3.75
CA ILE A 195 -10.83 6.44 3.57
C ILE A 195 -10.55 5.16 4.36
N LEU A 196 -11.53 4.73 5.16
CA LEU A 196 -11.57 3.40 5.77
C LEU A 196 -12.76 2.65 5.17
N ILE A 197 -12.49 1.50 4.53
CA ILE A 197 -13.55 0.76 3.82
C ILE A 197 -13.61 -0.70 4.24
N ASN A 198 -14.83 -1.17 4.52
CA ASN A 198 -15.12 -2.59 4.72
C ASN A 198 -15.28 -3.29 3.37
N SER A 199 -14.31 -4.13 3.00
CA SER A 199 -14.31 -4.86 1.72
C SER A 199 -15.41 -5.91 1.61
N SER A 200 -15.91 -6.43 2.75
CA SER A 200 -17.01 -7.40 2.73
C SER A 200 -18.35 -6.77 2.36
N LEU A 201 -18.49 -5.45 2.49
CA LEU A 201 -19.74 -4.76 2.19
C LEU A 201 -20.12 -4.83 0.70
N LEU A 202 -19.12 -4.69 -0.17
CA LEU A 202 -19.32 -4.56 -1.62
C LEU A 202 -18.62 -5.66 -2.44
N GLY A 203 -17.77 -6.47 -1.81
CA GLY A 203 -16.89 -7.40 -2.50
C GLY A 203 -15.73 -6.71 -3.23
N VAL A 204 -14.86 -7.49 -3.85
CA VAL A 204 -13.60 -7.00 -4.45
C VAL A 204 -13.86 -6.03 -5.59
N GLU A 205 -14.69 -6.42 -6.55
CA GLU A 205 -14.94 -5.69 -7.79
C GLU A 205 -15.59 -4.33 -7.54
N ASN A 206 -16.65 -4.30 -6.73
CA ASN A 206 -17.36 -3.06 -6.44
C ASN A 206 -16.56 -2.15 -5.51
N THR A 207 -15.83 -2.71 -4.53
CA THR A 207 -14.93 -1.90 -3.69
C THR A 207 -13.87 -1.21 -4.54
N ALA A 208 -13.21 -1.95 -5.44
CA ALA A 208 -12.23 -1.38 -6.36
C ALA A 208 -12.84 -0.30 -7.27
N LYS A 209 -14.05 -0.55 -7.81
CA LYS A 209 -14.77 0.39 -8.67
C LYS A 209 -15.06 1.71 -7.94
N TYR A 210 -15.67 1.66 -6.77
CA TYR A 210 -16.03 2.88 -6.03
C TYR A 210 -14.81 3.64 -5.53
N LEU A 211 -13.75 2.95 -5.13
CA LEU A 211 -12.49 3.61 -4.79
C LEU A 211 -11.88 4.30 -6.02
N ALA A 212 -11.91 3.67 -7.20
CA ALA A 212 -11.44 4.28 -8.43
C ALA A 212 -12.27 5.52 -8.83
N GLU A 213 -13.59 5.50 -8.60
CA GLU A 213 -14.46 6.66 -8.82
C GLU A 213 -14.11 7.82 -7.88
N LEU A 214 -13.90 7.55 -6.59
CA LEU A 214 -13.44 8.57 -5.63
C LEU A 214 -12.10 9.19 -6.00
N VAL A 215 -11.16 8.35 -6.47
CA VAL A 215 -9.85 8.83 -6.95
C VAL A 215 -10.01 9.73 -8.17
N ARG A 216 -10.86 9.35 -9.13
CA ARG A 216 -11.16 10.20 -10.31
C ARG A 216 -11.75 11.54 -9.91
N GLU A 217 -12.70 11.53 -8.99
CA GLU A 217 -13.34 12.76 -8.50
C GLU A 217 -12.32 13.68 -7.81
N LYS A 218 -11.42 13.14 -6.99
CA LYS A 218 -10.42 13.95 -6.26
C LYS A 218 -9.31 14.49 -7.15
N PHE A 219 -8.81 13.70 -8.12
CA PHE A 219 -7.57 14.02 -8.82
C PHE A 219 -7.70 14.24 -10.32
N ILE A 220 -8.82 13.79 -10.94
CA ILE A 220 -8.94 13.75 -12.40
C ILE A 220 -10.13 14.59 -12.89
N SER A 221 -11.23 14.65 -12.12
CA SER A 221 -12.43 15.42 -12.49
C SER A 221 -12.13 16.92 -12.46
N ASP A 222 -12.65 17.64 -13.48
CA ASP A 222 -12.51 19.09 -13.67
C ASP A 222 -13.41 19.88 -12.70
#